data_79a7ba18febac1ed6854f12d0885e046
#
_entry.id   79a7ba18febac1ed6854f12d0885e046
#
_cell.length_a   1.000
_cell.length_b   1.000
_cell.length_c   1.000
_cell.angle_alpha   90.00
_cell.angle_beta   90.00
_cell.angle_gamma   90.00
#
_symmetry.space_group_name_H-M   'P 1'
#
loop_
_entity.id
_entity.type
_entity.pdbx_description
1 polymer ?
#
loop_
_entity_poly.entity_id
_entity_poly.type
_entity_poly.pdbx_seq_one_letter_code
_entity_poly.pdbx_strand_id
1 'polypeptide(L)'
;GYGYANFEYMGTQHMDPMWLFSTYLTTAIGHFFSLLPGAGTLIGMNFYTGLSISLLAVLGYYFCTKVLKIPALLVFLGEFTAVSFCWCPTGSFYNYVTYVFYLVSVVCLYLGLARGKKGWLFAAGVALGCNVLSRFSNLPEAAMIVGVWAYGIICWLEARKEIGKSLGQAGETTETAEKIKARKKAAGVKIRKKLLQDTGMCLAGYLTAL
;
A
#
# COMPACT_ATOMS: atom_id res chain seq x y z
N GLY A 1 21.51 -19.93 1.41
CA GLY A 1 21.11 -21.18 2.01
C GLY A 1 19.62 -21.49 1.97
N TYR A 2 18.99 -21.49 3.12
CA TYR A 2 17.62 -22.00 3.31
C TYR A 2 16.56 -21.40 2.36
N GLY A 3 16.60 -20.09 2.11
CA GLY A 3 15.63 -19.43 1.22
C GLY A 3 15.68 -19.94 -0.23
N TYR A 4 16.86 -20.22 -0.75
CA TYR A 4 17.03 -20.71 -2.13
C TYR A 4 16.57 -22.15 -2.29
N ALA A 5 16.80 -23.01 -1.30
CA ALA A 5 16.31 -24.38 -1.31
C ALA A 5 14.77 -24.43 -1.38
N ASN A 6 14.09 -23.51 -0.67
CA ASN A 6 12.63 -23.43 -0.73
C ASN A 6 12.10 -22.97 -2.10
N PHE A 7 12.86 -22.17 -2.85
CA PHE A 7 12.48 -21.78 -4.21
C PHE A 7 12.52 -22.98 -5.17
N GLU A 8 13.55 -23.83 -5.04
CA GLU A 8 13.67 -25.06 -5.84
C GLU A 8 12.63 -26.12 -5.46
N TYR A 9 12.29 -26.19 -4.16
CA TYR A 9 11.34 -27.19 -3.64
C TYR A 9 9.87 -26.77 -3.74
N MET A 10 9.56 -25.60 -4.31
CA MET A 10 8.18 -25.19 -4.44
C MET A 10 7.35 -26.17 -5.27
N GLY A 11 6.25 -26.62 -4.68
CA GLY A 11 5.39 -27.63 -5.30
C GLY A 11 5.86 -29.06 -5.15
N THR A 12 6.95 -29.33 -4.43
CA THR A 12 7.45 -30.67 -4.11
C THR A 12 7.10 -31.06 -2.68
N GLN A 13 7.17 -32.37 -2.37
CA GLN A 13 6.96 -32.92 -1.02
C GLN A 13 8.07 -32.52 -0.02
N HIS A 14 9.17 -31.94 -0.50
CA HIS A 14 10.31 -31.54 0.31
C HIS A 14 10.20 -30.13 0.88
N MET A 15 9.13 -29.42 0.55
CA MET A 15 8.90 -28.07 1.07
C MET A 15 8.41 -28.13 2.51
N ASP A 16 9.08 -27.38 3.41
CA ASP A 16 8.67 -27.26 4.80
C ASP A 16 7.30 -26.57 4.87
N PRO A 17 6.27 -27.19 5.49
CA PRO A 17 4.93 -26.62 5.63
C PRO A 17 4.92 -25.26 6.33
N MET A 18 5.84 -24.99 7.25
CA MET A 18 5.94 -23.71 7.95
C MET A 18 6.34 -22.57 7.00
N TRP A 19 7.25 -22.85 6.07
CA TRP A 19 7.64 -21.87 5.04
C TRP A 19 6.53 -21.65 4.01
N LEU A 20 5.85 -22.72 3.64
CA LEU A 20 4.69 -22.64 2.75
C LEU A 20 3.62 -21.74 3.34
N PHE A 21 3.31 -21.88 4.63
CA PHE A 21 2.30 -21.08 5.29
C PHE A 21 2.76 -19.62 5.54
N SER A 22 4.01 -19.44 5.97
CA SER A 22 4.49 -18.12 6.40
C SER A 22 4.95 -17.19 5.29
N THR A 23 5.39 -17.74 4.13
CA THR A 23 6.02 -16.98 3.04
C THR A 23 5.64 -17.50 1.64
N TYR A 24 4.40 -17.96 1.49
CA TYR A 24 3.93 -18.60 0.26
C TYR A 24 4.22 -17.80 -1.01
N LEU A 25 3.78 -16.55 -1.06
CA LEU A 25 3.91 -15.72 -2.25
C LEU A 25 5.37 -15.37 -2.56
N THR A 26 6.17 -15.13 -1.52
CA THR A 26 7.62 -14.91 -1.70
C THR A 26 8.31 -16.13 -2.28
N THR A 27 7.95 -17.31 -1.82
CA THR A 27 8.50 -18.56 -2.33
C THR A 27 8.09 -18.78 -3.78
N ALA A 28 6.82 -18.50 -4.14
CA ALA A 28 6.35 -18.58 -5.52
C ALA A 28 7.09 -17.60 -6.45
N ILE A 29 7.28 -16.36 -6.02
CA ILE A 29 8.04 -15.36 -6.78
C ILE A 29 9.51 -15.77 -6.90
N GLY A 30 10.12 -16.27 -5.81
CA GLY A 30 11.49 -16.75 -5.81
C GLY A 30 11.67 -17.97 -6.75
N HIS A 31 10.70 -18.88 -6.77
CA HIS A 31 10.68 -20.00 -7.71
C HIS A 31 10.62 -19.49 -9.17
N PHE A 32 9.73 -18.53 -9.46
CA PHE A 32 9.69 -17.91 -10.79
C PHE A 32 11.04 -17.32 -11.18
N PHE A 33 11.71 -16.59 -10.29
CA PHE A 33 13.04 -16.06 -10.57
C PHE A 33 14.09 -17.15 -10.77
N SER A 34 13.99 -18.29 -10.09
CA SER A 34 14.94 -19.39 -10.25
C SER A 34 14.88 -20.04 -11.63
N LEU A 35 13.76 -19.88 -12.35
CA LEU A 35 13.60 -20.37 -13.73
C LEU A 35 14.24 -19.44 -14.78
N LEU A 36 14.68 -18.25 -14.40
CA LEU A 36 15.27 -17.30 -15.33
C LEU A 36 16.73 -17.66 -15.67
N PRO A 37 17.24 -17.26 -16.87
CA PRO A 37 18.60 -17.56 -17.29
C PRO A 37 19.65 -17.09 -16.28
N GLY A 38 20.57 -17.99 -15.89
CA GLY A 38 21.64 -17.69 -14.94
C GLY A 38 21.24 -17.62 -13.47
N ALA A 39 19.96 -17.73 -13.15
CA ALA A 39 19.45 -17.66 -11.77
C ALA A 39 19.85 -18.86 -10.89
N GLY A 40 20.28 -19.99 -11.47
CA GLY A 40 20.79 -21.14 -10.73
C GLY A 40 22.11 -20.87 -9.97
N THR A 41 22.70 -19.69 -10.15
CA THR A 41 23.86 -19.22 -9.40
C THR A 41 23.49 -18.13 -8.40
N LEU A 42 24.25 -18.03 -7.30
CA LEU A 42 24.05 -16.96 -6.31
C LEU A 42 24.18 -15.57 -6.94
N ILE A 43 25.10 -15.41 -7.88
CA ILE A 43 25.33 -14.13 -8.59
C ILE A 43 24.14 -13.76 -9.46
N GLY A 44 23.60 -14.73 -10.22
CA GLY A 44 22.42 -14.49 -11.06
C GLY A 44 21.19 -14.13 -10.23
N MET A 45 20.94 -14.80 -9.13
CA MET A 45 19.83 -14.48 -8.24
C MET A 45 19.99 -13.10 -7.59
N ASN A 46 21.23 -12.73 -7.20
CA ASN A 46 21.52 -11.40 -6.68
C ASN A 46 21.30 -10.31 -7.74
N PHE A 47 21.60 -10.60 -9.01
CA PHE A 47 21.33 -9.68 -10.11
C PHE A 47 19.82 -9.39 -10.25
N TYR A 48 18.97 -10.41 -10.26
CA TYR A 48 17.51 -10.24 -10.33
C TYR A 48 16.94 -9.53 -9.10
N THR A 49 17.51 -9.78 -7.93
CA THR A 49 17.15 -9.06 -6.70
C THR A 49 17.52 -7.58 -6.81
N GLY A 50 18.74 -7.27 -7.25
CA GLY A 50 19.18 -5.90 -7.47
C GLY A 50 18.31 -5.16 -8.50
N LEU A 51 17.92 -5.83 -9.58
CA LEU A 51 17.00 -5.28 -10.58
C LEU A 51 15.63 -4.94 -9.96
N SER A 52 15.09 -5.84 -9.14
CA SER A 52 13.81 -5.63 -8.46
C SER A 52 13.86 -4.46 -7.47
N ILE A 53 14.95 -4.33 -6.71
CA ILE A 53 15.17 -3.21 -5.78
C ILE A 53 15.29 -1.89 -6.55
N SER A 54 16.04 -1.89 -7.64
CA SER A 54 16.20 -0.69 -8.49
C SER A 54 14.86 -0.26 -9.09
N LEU A 55 14.04 -1.20 -9.54
CA LEU A 55 12.71 -0.90 -10.05
C LEU A 55 11.81 -0.32 -8.96
N LEU A 56 11.87 -0.88 -7.75
CA LEU A 56 11.12 -0.38 -6.58
C LEU A 56 11.53 1.06 -6.26
N ALA A 57 12.83 1.36 -6.22
CA ALA A 57 13.33 2.71 -5.98
C ALA A 57 12.88 3.70 -7.06
N VAL A 58 12.97 3.33 -8.34
CA VAL A 58 12.50 4.19 -9.45
C VAL A 58 11.00 4.47 -9.35
N LEU A 59 10.18 3.46 -9.03
CA LEU A 59 8.74 3.63 -8.85
C LEU A 59 8.42 4.52 -7.64
N GLY A 60 9.11 4.33 -6.51
CA GLY A 60 8.99 5.17 -5.33
C GLY A 60 9.38 6.63 -5.62
N TYR A 61 10.53 6.82 -6.26
CA TYR A 61 10.99 8.14 -6.69
C TYR A 61 9.99 8.84 -7.60
N TYR A 62 9.49 8.14 -8.63
CA TYR A 62 8.49 8.69 -9.54
C TYR A 62 7.20 9.07 -8.79
N PHE A 63 6.70 8.20 -7.93
CA PHE A 63 5.51 8.47 -7.13
C PHE A 63 5.68 9.69 -6.22
N CYS A 64 6.77 9.74 -5.46
CA CYS A 64 7.04 10.85 -4.55
C CYS A 64 7.24 12.18 -5.27
N THR A 65 7.96 12.19 -6.41
CA THR A 65 8.27 13.43 -7.12
C THR A 65 7.15 13.91 -8.02
N LYS A 66 6.49 13.02 -8.76
CA LYS A 66 5.47 13.39 -9.77
C LYS A 66 4.06 13.41 -9.20
N VAL A 67 3.74 12.53 -8.26
CA VAL A 67 2.39 12.42 -7.71
C VAL A 67 2.27 13.24 -6.41
N LEU A 68 3.18 13.04 -5.45
CA LEU A 68 3.18 13.78 -4.19
C LEU A 68 3.84 15.16 -4.29
N LYS A 69 4.56 15.43 -5.39
CA LYS A 69 5.26 16.70 -5.66
C LYS A 69 6.30 17.08 -4.59
N ILE A 70 6.91 16.09 -3.98
CA ILE A 70 8.02 16.29 -3.04
C ILE A 70 9.26 16.71 -3.84
N PRO A 71 10.10 17.63 -3.33
CA PRO A 71 11.34 18.02 -4.00
C PRO A 71 12.23 16.81 -4.33
N ALA A 72 12.66 16.71 -5.60
CA ALA A 72 13.38 15.56 -6.12
C ALA A 72 14.68 15.24 -5.33
N LEU A 73 15.39 16.27 -4.88
CA LEU A 73 16.61 16.11 -4.08
C LEU A 73 16.31 15.44 -2.73
N LEU A 74 15.23 15.81 -2.06
CA LEU A 74 14.83 15.19 -0.77
C LEU A 74 14.48 13.72 -0.95
N VAL A 75 13.74 13.38 -2.01
CA VAL A 75 13.38 12.00 -2.31
C VAL A 75 14.63 11.20 -2.62
N PHE A 76 15.52 11.72 -3.47
CA PHE A 76 16.77 11.07 -3.81
C PHE A 76 17.65 10.80 -2.58
N LEU A 77 17.83 11.80 -1.70
CA LEU A 77 18.59 11.63 -0.47
C LEU A 77 17.96 10.61 0.46
N GLY A 78 16.63 10.61 0.58
CA GLY A 78 15.90 9.63 1.39
C GLY A 78 16.09 8.21 0.87
N GLU A 79 15.91 7.97 -0.43
CA GLU A 79 16.10 6.66 -1.04
C GLU A 79 17.55 6.21 -1.02
N PHE A 80 18.48 7.10 -1.32
CA PHE A 80 19.92 6.81 -1.23
C PHE A 80 20.30 6.37 0.20
N THR A 81 19.81 7.09 1.21
CA THR A 81 20.04 6.74 2.62
C THR A 81 19.41 5.38 2.94
N ALA A 82 18.15 5.15 2.53
CA ALA A 82 17.46 3.89 2.79
C ALA A 82 18.18 2.69 2.16
N VAL A 83 18.63 2.81 0.92
CA VAL A 83 19.37 1.73 0.22
C VAL A 83 20.77 1.53 0.82
N SER A 84 21.48 2.64 1.15
CA SER A 84 22.86 2.56 1.65
C SER A 84 22.95 2.02 3.07
N PHE A 85 21.96 2.30 3.93
CA PHE A 85 21.92 1.84 5.31
C PHE A 85 21.02 0.61 5.52
N CYS A 86 20.41 0.09 4.46
CA CYS A 86 19.62 -1.12 4.53
C CYS A 86 20.55 -2.32 4.71
N TRP A 87 20.63 -2.86 5.92
CA TRP A 87 21.36 -4.10 6.19
C TRP A 87 20.52 -5.31 5.78
N CYS A 88 20.10 -5.39 4.53
CA CYS A 88 19.43 -6.56 4.02
C CYS A 88 20.39 -7.38 3.15
N PRO A 89 20.42 -8.72 3.34
CA PRO A 89 21.21 -9.59 2.47
C PRO A 89 20.74 -9.44 1.02
N THR A 90 21.68 -9.52 0.09
CA THR A 90 21.47 -9.34 -1.36
C THR A 90 20.68 -10.46 -2.04
N GLY A 91 20.04 -11.34 -1.27
CA GLY A 91 19.16 -12.39 -1.77
C GLY A 91 17.72 -11.93 -1.93
N SER A 92 16.97 -12.61 -2.81
CA SER A 92 15.52 -12.38 -3.00
C SER A 92 14.73 -12.87 -1.79
N PHE A 93 14.75 -12.07 -0.73
CA PHE A 93 14.05 -12.40 0.52
C PHE A 93 12.66 -11.80 0.58
N TYR A 94 11.82 -12.37 1.44
CA TYR A 94 10.47 -11.92 1.72
C TYR A 94 10.37 -10.41 2.02
N ASN A 95 11.40 -9.79 2.58
CA ASN A 95 11.41 -8.35 2.86
C ASN A 95 11.27 -7.50 1.59
N TYR A 96 11.98 -7.82 0.49
CA TYR A 96 11.90 -7.05 -0.75
C TYR A 96 10.55 -7.21 -1.43
N VAL A 97 10.02 -8.43 -1.45
CA VAL A 97 8.68 -8.70 -1.99
C VAL A 97 7.62 -7.93 -1.19
N THR A 98 7.77 -7.93 0.13
CA THR A 98 6.94 -7.14 1.05
C THR A 98 6.96 -5.65 0.70
N TYR A 99 8.14 -5.06 0.50
CA TYR A 99 8.25 -3.64 0.16
C TYR A 99 7.59 -3.28 -1.17
N VAL A 100 7.65 -4.17 -2.16
CA VAL A 100 6.95 -3.99 -3.43
C VAL A 100 5.45 -3.92 -3.22
N PHE A 101 4.86 -4.91 -2.54
CA PHE A 101 3.42 -4.93 -2.30
C PHE A 101 2.97 -3.78 -1.39
N TYR A 102 3.77 -3.42 -0.40
CA TYR A 102 3.51 -2.27 0.45
C TYR A 102 3.48 -0.97 -0.35
N LEU A 103 4.49 -0.69 -1.18
CA LEU A 103 4.52 0.49 -2.04
C LEU A 103 3.32 0.52 -3.00
N VAL A 104 3.01 -0.60 -3.65
CA VAL A 104 1.85 -0.71 -4.55
C VAL A 104 0.55 -0.40 -3.80
N SER A 105 0.40 -0.92 -2.57
CA SER A 105 -0.80 -0.65 -1.76
C SER A 105 -0.92 0.83 -1.39
N VAL A 106 0.17 1.48 -0.98
CA VAL A 106 0.20 2.94 -0.68
C VAL A 106 -0.18 3.76 -1.91
N VAL A 107 0.42 3.46 -3.06
CA VAL A 107 0.13 4.15 -4.32
C VAL A 107 -1.33 3.99 -4.72
N CYS A 108 -1.84 2.75 -4.69
CA CYS A 108 -3.22 2.45 -5.03
C CYS A 108 -4.20 3.11 -4.06
N LEU A 109 -3.90 3.08 -2.75
CA LEU A 109 -4.73 3.72 -1.72
C LEU A 109 -4.80 5.23 -1.95
N TYR A 110 -3.65 5.87 -2.17
CA TYR A 110 -3.58 7.30 -2.47
C TYR A 110 -4.38 7.65 -3.73
N LEU A 111 -4.17 6.93 -4.83
CA LEU A 111 -4.89 7.17 -6.08
C LEU A 111 -6.40 6.91 -5.95
N GLY A 112 -6.78 5.90 -5.17
CA GLY A 112 -8.17 5.58 -4.88
C GLY A 112 -8.86 6.71 -4.13
N LEU A 113 -8.24 7.22 -3.08
CA LEU A 113 -8.77 8.30 -2.26
C LEU A 113 -8.75 9.64 -3.01
N ALA A 114 -7.64 10.00 -3.65
CA ALA A 114 -7.48 11.28 -4.35
C ALA A 114 -8.36 11.38 -5.61
N ARG A 115 -8.52 10.29 -6.36
CA ARG A 115 -9.33 10.24 -7.59
C ARG A 115 -10.76 9.74 -7.38
N GLY A 116 -11.09 9.27 -6.19
CA GLY A 116 -12.40 8.70 -5.86
C GLY A 116 -12.75 7.41 -6.63
N LYS A 117 -11.75 6.70 -7.17
CA LYS A 117 -11.96 5.48 -7.97
C LYS A 117 -11.87 4.22 -7.12
N LYS A 118 -12.98 3.52 -6.95
CA LYS A 118 -13.09 2.31 -6.13
C LYS A 118 -12.17 1.16 -6.58
N GLY A 119 -11.90 1.05 -7.88
CA GLY A 119 -10.99 0.02 -8.41
C GLY A 119 -9.56 0.14 -7.82
N TRP A 120 -9.06 1.34 -7.58
CA TRP A 120 -7.77 1.53 -6.92
C TRP A 120 -7.80 1.14 -5.45
N LEU A 121 -8.92 1.36 -4.76
CA LEU A 121 -9.08 0.92 -3.37
C LEU A 121 -9.12 -0.61 -3.27
N PHE A 122 -9.80 -1.26 -4.20
CA PHE A 122 -9.78 -2.72 -4.32
C PHE A 122 -8.36 -3.24 -4.60
N ALA A 123 -7.64 -2.65 -5.55
CA ALA A 123 -6.25 -3.00 -5.86
C ALA A 123 -5.31 -2.78 -4.65
N ALA A 124 -5.53 -1.72 -3.87
CA ALA A 124 -4.80 -1.51 -2.62
C ALA A 124 -5.03 -2.65 -1.62
N GLY A 125 -6.28 -3.08 -1.47
CA GLY A 125 -6.61 -4.23 -0.63
C GLY A 125 -5.94 -5.52 -1.11
N VAL A 126 -6.01 -5.82 -2.41
CA VAL A 126 -5.33 -6.99 -3.00
C VAL A 126 -3.82 -6.95 -2.72
N ALA A 127 -3.18 -5.79 -2.91
CA ALA A 127 -1.75 -5.65 -2.62
C ALA A 127 -1.42 -5.87 -1.13
N LEU A 128 -2.28 -5.41 -0.21
CA LEU A 128 -2.12 -5.70 1.23
C LEU A 128 -2.29 -7.19 1.55
N GLY A 129 -3.24 -7.87 0.94
CA GLY A 129 -3.40 -9.31 1.09
C GLY A 129 -2.20 -10.09 0.55
N CYS A 130 -1.71 -9.74 -0.65
CA CYS A 130 -0.47 -10.28 -1.20
C CYS A 130 0.73 -10.03 -0.27
N ASN A 131 0.77 -8.89 0.42
CA ASN A 131 1.81 -8.59 1.39
C ASN A 131 1.79 -9.55 2.58
N VAL A 132 0.61 -9.88 3.09
CA VAL A 132 0.44 -10.89 4.16
C VAL A 132 0.84 -12.30 3.68
N LEU A 133 0.48 -12.68 2.45
CA LEU A 133 0.91 -13.95 1.85
C LEU A 133 2.41 -14.00 1.58
N SER A 134 3.05 -12.84 1.40
CA SER A 134 4.51 -12.75 1.27
C SER A 134 5.22 -12.95 2.61
N ARG A 135 4.58 -12.52 3.70
CA ARG A 135 5.07 -12.70 5.06
C ARG A 135 3.91 -12.55 6.04
N PHE A 136 3.54 -13.64 6.69
CA PHE A 136 2.40 -13.66 7.62
C PHE A 136 2.51 -12.63 8.76
N SER A 137 3.74 -12.32 9.22
CA SER A 137 3.97 -11.28 10.24
C SER A 137 3.55 -9.86 9.79
N ASN A 138 3.22 -9.64 8.51
CA ASN A 138 2.72 -8.36 7.99
C ASN A 138 1.20 -8.19 8.17
N LEU A 139 0.52 -9.15 8.78
CA LEU A 139 -0.91 -9.02 9.11
C LEU A 139 -1.27 -7.67 9.75
N PRO A 140 -0.48 -7.10 10.68
CA PRO A 140 -0.76 -5.78 11.24
C PRO A 140 -0.75 -4.63 10.23
N GLU A 141 -0.11 -4.79 9.07
CA GLU A 141 -0.09 -3.78 8.00
C GLU A 141 -1.47 -3.56 7.35
N ALA A 142 -2.40 -4.52 7.53
CA ALA A 142 -3.81 -4.34 7.19
C ALA A 142 -4.44 -3.12 7.91
N ALA A 143 -3.84 -2.69 9.05
CA ALA A 143 -4.22 -1.44 9.72
C ALA A 143 -4.09 -0.20 8.82
N MET A 144 -3.36 -0.28 7.69
CA MET A 144 -3.29 0.78 6.69
C MET A 144 -4.68 1.14 6.10
N ILE A 145 -5.64 0.22 6.15
CA ILE A 145 -7.04 0.48 5.81
C ILE A 145 -7.64 1.58 6.70
N VAL A 146 -7.14 1.75 7.93
CA VAL A 146 -7.51 2.87 8.82
C VAL A 146 -7.14 4.23 8.19
N GLY A 147 -6.15 4.29 7.28
CA GLY A 147 -5.83 5.48 6.52
C GLY A 147 -7.02 6.03 5.71
N VAL A 148 -7.95 5.17 5.27
CA VAL A 148 -9.21 5.58 4.63
C VAL A 148 -10.04 6.44 5.59
N TRP A 149 -10.10 6.05 6.86
CA TRP A 149 -10.84 6.78 7.90
C TRP A 149 -10.16 8.09 8.26
N ALA A 150 -8.82 8.10 8.37
CA ALA A 150 -8.06 9.32 8.62
C ALA A 150 -8.31 10.36 7.50
N TYR A 151 -8.26 9.92 6.24
CA TYR A 151 -8.58 10.78 5.10
C TYR A 151 -10.03 11.30 5.15
N GLY A 152 -10.97 10.44 5.49
CA GLY A 152 -12.36 10.85 5.63
C GLY A 152 -12.61 11.85 6.76
N ILE A 153 -11.89 11.74 7.87
CA ILE A 153 -11.93 12.73 8.95
C ILE A 153 -11.41 14.08 8.47
N ILE A 154 -10.29 14.08 7.72
CA ILE A 154 -9.74 15.31 7.13
C ILE A 154 -10.78 15.97 6.22
N CYS A 155 -11.36 15.24 5.28
CA CYS A 155 -12.40 15.74 4.38
C CYS A 155 -13.63 16.29 5.15
N TRP A 156 -14.00 15.61 6.24
CA TRP A 156 -15.11 16.08 7.08
C TRP A 156 -14.77 17.40 7.80
N LEU A 157 -13.55 17.55 8.33
CA LEU A 157 -13.09 18.75 8.98
C LEU A 157 -13.01 19.93 8.00
N GLU A 158 -12.54 19.69 6.77
CA GLU A 158 -12.49 20.70 5.70
C GLU A 158 -13.90 21.17 5.32
N ALA A 159 -14.81 20.23 5.04
CA ALA A 159 -16.21 20.55 4.74
C ALA A 159 -16.87 21.34 5.86
N ARG A 160 -16.55 21.03 7.13
CA ARG A 160 -17.06 21.75 8.29
C ARG A 160 -16.52 23.18 8.38
N LYS A 161 -15.22 23.38 8.03
CA LYS A 161 -14.59 24.72 7.98
C LYS A 161 -15.19 25.59 6.87
N GLU A 162 -15.42 25.03 5.69
CA GLU A 162 -16.01 25.76 4.56
C GLU A 162 -17.45 26.22 4.89
N ILE A 163 -18.26 25.31 5.47
CA ILE A 163 -19.61 25.66 5.94
C ILE A 163 -19.55 26.73 7.04
N GLY A 164 -18.52 26.74 7.88
CA GLY A 164 -18.30 27.76 8.91
C GLY A 164 -17.94 29.14 8.33
N LYS A 165 -17.10 29.16 7.29
CA LYS A 165 -16.70 30.42 6.60
C LYS A 165 -17.86 31.07 5.85
N SER A 166 -18.71 30.28 5.20
CA SER A 166 -19.90 30.80 4.50
C SER A 166 -20.94 31.36 5.47
N LEU A 167 -20.85 31.03 6.76
CA LEU A 167 -21.67 31.61 7.83
C LEU A 167 -21.24 33.04 8.24
N GLY A 168 -19.94 33.26 8.42
CA GLY A 168 -19.42 34.57 8.83
C GLY A 168 -19.71 35.65 7.78
N GLN A 169 -20.06 35.25 6.55
CA GLN A 169 -20.43 36.16 5.46
C GLN A 169 -21.94 36.40 5.31
N ALA A 170 -22.79 35.55 5.90
CA ALA A 170 -24.24 35.54 5.64
C ALA A 170 -25.11 36.04 6.77
N GLY A 171 -24.69 36.99 7.61
CA GLY A 171 -25.49 37.61 8.66
C GLY A 171 -26.35 36.63 9.50
N GLU A 172 -26.32 36.75 10.82
CA GLU A 172 -27.01 35.84 11.76
C GLU A 172 -28.53 36.03 11.71
N THR A 173 -29.25 35.24 10.92
CA THR A 173 -30.70 35.02 11.09
C THR A 173 -30.93 33.56 11.55
N THR A 174 -31.90 33.37 12.43
CA THR A 174 -32.23 32.07 13.06
C THR A 174 -32.53 30.99 12.00
N GLU A 175 -33.17 31.36 10.89
CA GLU A 175 -33.46 30.48 9.76
C GLU A 175 -32.17 29.98 9.05
N THR A 176 -31.17 30.84 9.00
CA THR A 176 -29.85 30.49 8.42
C THR A 176 -29.12 29.44 9.29
N ALA A 177 -29.24 29.54 10.61
CA ALA A 177 -28.60 28.59 11.55
C ALA A 177 -29.18 27.16 11.43
N GLU A 178 -30.49 27.00 11.26
CA GLU A 178 -31.12 25.69 11.05
C GLU A 178 -30.72 25.06 9.72
N LYS A 179 -30.75 25.81 8.62
CA LYS A 179 -30.32 25.35 7.30
C LYS A 179 -28.87 24.85 7.31
N ILE A 180 -28.01 25.49 8.08
CA ILE A 180 -26.62 25.14 8.24
C ILE A 180 -26.44 23.86 9.06
N LYS A 181 -27.18 23.72 10.16
CA LYS A 181 -27.16 22.50 10.97
C LYS A 181 -27.60 21.30 10.12
N ALA A 182 -28.62 21.49 9.27
CA ALA A 182 -29.07 20.47 8.34
C ALA A 182 -27.98 20.11 7.28
N ARG A 183 -27.31 21.12 6.69
CA ARG A 183 -26.20 20.89 5.74
C ARG A 183 -25.01 20.20 6.37
N LYS A 184 -24.60 20.55 7.59
CA LYS A 184 -23.53 19.85 8.35
C LYS A 184 -23.90 18.38 8.60
N LYS A 185 -25.14 18.11 8.99
CA LYS A 185 -25.64 16.75 9.22
C LYS A 185 -25.65 15.93 7.91
N ALA A 186 -26.16 16.51 6.82
CA ALA A 186 -26.19 15.86 5.51
C ALA A 186 -24.77 15.57 4.96
N ALA A 187 -23.83 16.50 5.09
CA ALA A 187 -22.42 16.31 4.72
C ALA A 187 -21.80 15.17 5.52
N GLY A 188 -22.02 15.12 6.84
CA GLY A 188 -21.53 14.05 7.69
C GLY A 188 -22.05 12.67 7.28
N VAL A 189 -23.35 12.55 6.98
CA VAL A 189 -23.95 11.29 6.50
C VAL A 189 -23.36 10.85 5.17
N LYS A 190 -23.19 11.78 4.22
CA LYS A 190 -22.59 11.48 2.90
C LYS A 190 -21.15 11.00 3.02
N ILE A 191 -20.34 11.65 3.84
CA ILE A 191 -18.94 11.28 4.07
C ILE A 191 -18.87 9.91 4.74
N ARG A 192 -19.68 9.65 5.78
CA ARG A 192 -19.73 8.34 6.45
C ARG A 192 -20.11 7.21 5.49
N LYS A 193 -21.12 7.43 4.63
CA LYS A 193 -21.52 6.42 3.62
C LYS A 193 -20.37 6.15 2.63
N LYS A 194 -19.67 7.19 2.18
CA LYS A 194 -18.51 7.04 1.30
C LYS A 194 -17.38 6.27 1.99
N LEU A 195 -17.06 6.58 3.25
CA LEU A 195 -16.05 5.88 4.02
C LEU A 195 -16.33 4.39 4.17
N LEU A 196 -17.58 4.03 4.50
CA LEU A 196 -17.98 2.63 4.60
C LEU A 196 -17.82 1.90 3.27
N GLN A 197 -18.18 2.55 2.15
CA GLN A 197 -18.01 1.97 0.82
C GLN A 197 -16.54 1.80 0.45
N ASP A 198 -15.71 2.81 0.70
CA ASP A 198 -14.28 2.81 0.38
C ASP A 198 -13.54 1.76 1.22
N THR A 199 -13.86 1.66 2.51
CA THR A 199 -13.34 0.62 3.40
C THR A 199 -13.79 -0.77 2.95
N GLY A 200 -15.07 -0.93 2.59
CA GLY A 200 -15.61 -2.19 2.09
C GLY A 200 -14.91 -2.66 0.82
N MET A 201 -14.61 -1.76 -0.11
CA MET A 201 -13.86 -2.09 -1.33
C MET A 201 -12.42 -2.53 -1.03
N CYS A 202 -11.74 -1.84 -0.10
CA CYS A 202 -10.40 -2.21 0.30
C CYS A 202 -10.36 -3.57 1.02
N LEU A 203 -11.30 -3.81 1.95
CA LEU A 203 -11.46 -5.10 2.62
C LEU A 203 -11.82 -6.23 1.65
N ALA A 204 -12.70 -5.98 0.68
CA ALA A 204 -13.03 -6.96 -0.35
C ALA A 204 -11.77 -7.36 -1.14
N GLY A 205 -10.95 -6.39 -1.57
CA GLY A 205 -9.68 -6.68 -2.22
C GLY A 205 -8.73 -7.48 -1.34
N TYR A 206 -8.61 -7.12 -0.06
CA TYR A 206 -7.78 -7.83 0.90
C TYR A 206 -8.20 -9.30 1.09
N LEU A 207 -9.49 -9.53 1.26
CA LEU A 207 -10.03 -10.89 1.44
C LEU A 207 -9.96 -11.75 0.17
N THR A 208 -9.98 -11.14 -1.02
CA THR A 208 -9.83 -11.90 -2.29
C THR A 208 -8.41 -12.34 -2.55
N ALA A 209 -7.42 -11.74 -1.91
CA ALA A 209 -6.01 -12.12 -2.04
C ALA A 209 -5.59 -13.18 -1.03
N LEU A 210 -6.28 -13.28 0.11
CA LEU A 210 -6.06 -14.30 1.14
C LEU A 210 -6.76 -15.59 0.80
#